data_12adb1e48a2cebbc2e718e1bc71a99a1
#
_entry.id   12adb1e48a2cebbc2e718e1bc71a99a1
#
_cell.length_a   1.000
_cell.length_b   1.000
_cell.length_c   1.000
_cell.angle_alpha   90.00
_cell.angle_beta   90.00
_cell.angle_gamma   90.00
#
_symmetry.space_group_name_H-M   'P 1'
#
loop_
_entity.id
_entity.type
_entity.pdbx_description
1 polymer ?
#
loop_
_entity_poly.entity_id
_entity_poly.type
_entity_poly.pdbx_seq_one_letter_code
_entity_poly.pdbx_strand_id
1 'polypeptide(L)'
;MNNEESNIKLELSLLDNGLDFILKGIDELFDDDYVIREYSSAIDIGMSSYKYGVLNLFSGFLLLLKERLARHLPELIFKGSIKDVKNKLSSGKTPNTVDFDEALEKLEIGPKFTFSEEELKLIRDIQNVRNTFEHYKISVNKYQLWTNISKFLHLIDKFLVDELQINIEESPESLELQEKIHKIDSVWRRVEKERRKKLDQKIKDKINEFKVSRDRVIQELEQEYYYSKGADFSFTNCPDCYHETLITRGEFEGICTNPECGSGHPLTECLRCGELTPGYPWEQKFCDYCSDWIDQQ
;
A
#
# COMPACT_ATOMS: atom_id res chain seq x y z
N MET A 1 -19.96 -6.58 -54.89
CA MET A 1 -18.95 -6.17 -53.94
C MET A 1 -19.60 -6.28 -52.58
N ASN A 2 -19.37 -7.41 -51.89
CA ASN A 2 -19.92 -7.65 -50.57
C ASN A 2 -19.00 -6.94 -49.56
N ASN A 3 -19.47 -5.88 -48.95
CA ASN A 3 -18.88 -5.28 -47.77
C ASN A 3 -19.13 -6.25 -46.59
N GLU A 4 -18.26 -7.21 -46.40
CA GLU A 4 -18.07 -7.84 -45.11
C GLU A 4 -17.32 -6.80 -44.23
N GLU A 5 -18.05 -5.88 -43.64
CA GLU A 5 -17.58 -5.20 -42.45
C GLU A 5 -17.40 -6.28 -41.40
N SER A 6 -16.16 -6.71 -41.24
CA SER A 6 -15.78 -7.61 -40.14
C SER A 6 -16.22 -6.95 -38.84
N ASN A 7 -17.23 -7.51 -38.19
CA ASN A 7 -17.62 -7.19 -36.81
C ASN A 7 -16.43 -7.54 -35.90
N ILE A 8 -15.48 -6.63 -35.78
CA ILE A 8 -14.37 -6.74 -34.85
C ILE A 8 -14.97 -6.59 -33.46
N LYS A 9 -15.18 -7.70 -32.78
CA LYS A 9 -15.62 -7.71 -31.38
C LYS A 9 -14.42 -7.40 -30.51
N LEU A 10 -14.50 -6.32 -29.75
CA LEU A 10 -13.53 -6.03 -28.69
C LEU A 10 -13.97 -6.83 -27.44
N GLU A 11 -13.20 -7.84 -27.08
CA GLU A 11 -13.44 -8.63 -25.86
C GLU A 11 -12.24 -8.50 -24.95
N LEU A 12 -12.46 -8.04 -23.72
CA LEU A 12 -11.45 -7.92 -22.68
C LEU A 12 -11.89 -8.81 -21.50
N SER A 13 -11.01 -9.71 -21.04
CA SER A 13 -11.28 -10.51 -19.85
C SER A 13 -11.27 -9.62 -18.59
N LEU A 14 -11.82 -10.12 -17.47
CA LEU A 14 -11.75 -9.42 -16.19
C LEU A 14 -10.29 -9.24 -15.74
N LEU A 15 -9.45 -10.26 -15.99
CA LEU A 15 -8.03 -10.23 -15.67
C LEU A 15 -7.31 -9.16 -16.48
N ASP A 16 -7.40 -9.21 -17.81
CA ASP A 16 -6.68 -8.26 -18.68
C ASP A 16 -7.14 -6.82 -18.42
N ASN A 17 -8.44 -6.61 -18.25
CA ASN A 17 -8.99 -5.31 -17.89
C ASN A 17 -8.51 -4.84 -16.51
N GLY A 18 -8.41 -5.76 -15.55
CA GLY A 18 -7.89 -5.48 -14.22
C GLY A 18 -6.42 -5.05 -14.26
N LEU A 19 -5.59 -5.78 -15.01
CA LEU A 19 -4.17 -5.46 -15.20
C LEU A 19 -3.97 -4.14 -15.96
N ASP A 20 -4.75 -3.88 -17.03
CA ASP A 20 -4.70 -2.60 -17.75
C ASP A 20 -5.00 -1.41 -16.84
N PHE A 21 -6.02 -1.50 -16.00
CA PHE A 21 -6.31 -0.45 -15.00
C PHE A 21 -5.17 -0.27 -14.01
N ILE A 22 -4.56 -1.35 -13.52
CA ILE A 22 -3.45 -1.28 -12.55
C ILE A 22 -2.24 -0.63 -13.22
N LEU A 23 -1.85 -1.06 -14.42
CA LEU A 23 -0.73 -0.50 -15.15
C LEU A 23 -0.94 0.99 -15.44
N LYS A 24 -2.12 1.39 -15.90
CA LYS A 24 -2.48 2.81 -16.08
C LYS A 24 -2.44 3.59 -14.76
N GLY A 25 -2.90 2.97 -13.67
CA GLY A 25 -2.81 3.58 -12.35
C GLY A 25 -1.37 3.85 -11.93
N ILE A 26 -0.47 2.93 -12.24
CA ILE A 26 0.96 3.09 -12.00
C ILE A 26 1.53 4.20 -12.89
N ASP A 27 1.21 4.22 -14.16
CA ASP A 27 1.71 5.22 -15.11
C ASP A 27 1.27 6.65 -14.73
N GLU A 28 0.05 6.83 -14.23
CA GLU A 28 -0.41 8.11 -13.67
C GLU A 28 0.40 8.57 -12.45
N LEU A 29 0.88 7.63 -11.64
CA LEU A 29 1.67 7.91 -10.43
C LEU A 29 3.16 8.03 -10.73
N PHE A 30 3.64 7.44 -11.83
CA PHE A 30 5.04 7.38 -12.23
C PHE A 30 5.21 7.83 -13.68
N ASP A 31 5.63 9.06 -13.84
CA ASP A 31 6.19 9.52 -15.10
C ASP A 31 7.69 9.16 -15.12
N ASP A 32 8.09 8.24 -15.98
CA ASP A 32 9.48 7.77 -16.13
C ASP A 32 10.45 8.92 -16.37
N ASP A 33 10.06 9.91 -17.14
CA ASP A 33 10.89 11.09 -17.45
C ASP A 33 11.06 12.02 -16.25
N TYR A 34 10.10 12.04 -15.33
CA TYR A 34 10.10 12.90 -14.15
C TYR A 34 10.93 12.32 -13.00
N VAL A 35 10.89 11.00 -12.84
CA VAL A 35 11.64 10.27 -11.80
C VAL A 35 13.15 10.36 -11.99
N ILE A 36 13.63 10.52 -13.22
CA ILE A 36 15.05 10.59 -13.53
C ILE A 36 15.64 11.98 -13.23
N ARG A 37 14.85 13.05 -13.25
CA ARG A 37 15.38 14.43 -13.24
C ARG A 37 15.63 15.03 -11.87
N GLU A 38 14.81 14.75 -10.85
CA GLU A 38 15.06 15.24 -9.48
C GLU A 38 14.31 14.39 -8.44
N TYR A 39 15.03 13.78 -7.49
CA TYR A 39 14.49 12.89 -6.45
C TYR A 39 13.47 13.54 -5.52
N SER A 40 13.48 14.87 -5.37
CA SER A 40 12.48 15.60 -4.58
C SER A 40 11.15 15.76 -5.33
N SER A 41 11.13 15.59 -6.64
CA SER A 41 9.97 15.79 -7.50
C SER A 41 9.17 14.51 -7.75
N ALA A 42 9.74 13.33 -7.50
CA ALA A 42 9.02 12.06 -7.68
C ALA A 42 7.72 11.96 -6.87
N ILE A 43 7.63 12.69 -5.76
CA ILE A 43 6.41 12.80 -4.93
C ILE A 43 5.60 14.06 -5.28
N ASP A 44 6.14 14.94 -6.09
CA ASP A 44 5.50 16.22 -6.42
C ASP A 44 4.71 16.22 -7.73
N ILE A 45 4.21 15.04 -8.08
CA ILE A 45 3.22 14.90 -9.16
C ILE A 45 1.96 15.69 -8.83
N GLY A 46 1.26 16.11 -9.85
CA GLY A 46 0.01 16.87 -9.70
C GLY A 46 -1.09 16.09 -8.97
N MET A 47 -2.00 16.79 -8.29
CA MET A 47 -3.11 16.15 -7.58
C MET A 47 -4.01 15.30 -8.51
N SER A 48 -4.11 15.63 -9.78
CA SER A 48 -4.84 14.85 -10.79
C SER A 48 -4.22 13.47 -10.99
N SER A 49 -2.89 13.37 -11.06
CA SER A 49 -2.19 12.10 -11.21
C SER A 49 -2.41 11.21 -10.00
N TYR A 50 -2.33 11.75 -8.78
CA TYR A 50 -2.70 11.00 -7.58
C TYR A 50 -4.15 10.50 -7.63
N LYS A 51 -5.07 11.37 -8.05
CA LYS A 51 -6.47 11.01 -8.18
C LYS A 51 -6.68 9.85 -9.14
N TYR A 52 -6.23 10.01 -10.38
CA TYR A 52 -6.45 8.99 -11.40
C TYR A 52 -5.65 7.71 -11.14
N GLY A 53 -4.44 7.85 -10.60
CA GLY A 53 -3.65 6.70 -10.18
C GLY A 53 -4.38 5.83 -9.15
N VAL A 54 -4.85 6.43 -8.06
CA VAL A 54 -5.59 5.69 -7.01
C VAL A 54 -6.91 5.13 -7.52
N LEU A 55 -7.67 5.91 -8.33
CA LEU A 55 -8.92 5.44 -8.93
C LEU A 55 -8.69 4.20 -9.81
N ASN A 56 -7.67 4.23 -10.66
CA ASN A 56 -7.35 3.14 -11.56
C ASN A 56 -6.85 1.91 -10.78
N LEU A 57 -5.93 2.08 -9.83
CA LEU A 57 -5.44 0.98 -9.00
C LEU A 57 -6.57 0.26 -8.26
N PHE A 58 -7.48 1.02 -7.64
CA PHE A 58 -8.60 0.42 -6.92
C PHE A 58 -9.61 -0.26 -7.85
N SER A 59 -9.88 0.34 -9.01
CA SER A 59 -10.77 -0.25 -10.03
C SER A 59 -10.20 -1.55 -10.58
N GLY A 60 -8.91 -1.58 -10.89
CA GLY A 60 -8.21 -2.78 -11.33
C GLY A 60 -8.26 -3.88 -10.29
N PHE A 61 -7.96 -3.54 -9.03
CA PHE A 61 -8.03 -4.51 -7.94
C PHE A 61 -9.43 -5.12 -7.77
N LEU A 62 -10.50 -4.30 -7.85
CA LEU A 62 -11.87 -4.81 -7.81
C LEU A 62 -12.16 -5.78 -8.96
N LEU A 63 -11.60 -5.56 -10.16
CA LEU A 63 -11.73 -6.48 -11.28
C LEU A 63 -10.98 -7.80 -11.01
N LEU A 64 -9.81 -7.77 -10.36
CA LEU A 64 -9.10 -8.99 -9.94
C LEU A 64 -9.90 -9.80 -8.90
N LEU A 65 -10.56 -9.13 -7.94
CA LEU A 65 -11.46 -9.82 -7.00
C LEU A 65 -12.62 -10.50 -7.74
N LYS A 66 -13.21 -9.82 -8.72
CA LYS A 66 -14.27 -10.39 -9.56
C LYS A 66 -13.76 -11.56 -10.41
N GLU A 67 -12.53 -11.48 -10.93
CA GLU A 67 -11.90 -12.59 -11.63
C GLU A 67 -11.78 -13.83 -10.72
N ARG A 68 -11.34 -13.64 -9.47
CA ARG A 68 -11.26 -14.74 -8.49
C ARG A 68 -12.62 -15.37 -8.20
N LEU A 69 -13.67 -14.54 -8.10
CA LEU A 69 -15.05 -15.02 -7.96
C LEU A 69 -15.53 -15.77 -9.19
N ALA A 70 -15.25 -15.22 -10.39
CA ALA A 70 -15.67 -15.82 -11.66
C ALA A 70 -15.03 -17.20 -11.88
N ARG A 71 -13.77 -17.39 -11.51
CA ARG A 71 -13.07 -18.70 -11.55
C ARG A 71 -13.68 -19.72 -10.63
N HIS A 72 -14.27 -19.30 -9.52
CA HIS A 72 -14.99 -20.20 -8.63
C HIS A 72 -16.39 -20.49 -9.16
N LEU A 73 -17.17 -19.45 -9.46
CA LEU A 73 -18.51 -19.55 -10.04
C LEU A 73 -18.88 -18.23 -10.73
N PRO A 74 -19.06 -18.18 -12.06
CA PRO A 74 -19.27 -16.93 -12.80
C PRO A 74 -20.41 -16.05 -12.28
N GLU A 75 -21.47 -16.65 -11.74
CA GLU A 75 -22.62 -15.92 -11.21
C GLU A 75 -22.28 -15.10 -9.96
N LEU A 76 -21.17 -15.38 -9.27
CA LEU A 76 -20.78 -14.66 -8.05
C LEU A 76 -20.35 -13.21 -8.31
N ILE A 77 -19.95 -12.87 -9.54
CA ILE A 77 -19.61 -11.48 -9.87
C ILE A 77 -20.83 -10.53 -9.93
N PHE A 78 -22.04 -11.09 -9.84
CA PHE A 78 -23.27 -10.29 -9.92
C PHE A 78 -23.97 -10.18 -8.58
N LYS A 79 -24.71 -9.08 -8.38
CA LYS A 79 -25.54 -8.84 -7.20
C LYS A 79 -26.77 -9.74 -7.17
N GLY A 80 -27.14 -10.18 -5.96
CA GLY A 80 -28.31 -11.00 -5.71
C GLY A 80 -28.04 -12.50 -5.62
N SER A 81 -29.10 -13.30 -5.54
CA SER A 81 -28.98 -14.76 -5.43
C SER A 81 -28.54 -15.38 -6.77
N ILE A 82 -27.82 -16.51 -6.70
CA ILE A 82 -27.39 -17.25 -7.89
C ILE A 82 -28.60 -17.59 -8.79
N LYS A 83 -29.74 -17.94 -8.20
CA LYS A 83 -30.96 -18.28 -8.94
C LYS A 83 -31.49 -17.05 -9.72
N ASP A 84 -31.52 -15.88 -9.10
CA ASP A 84 -32.00 -14.65 -9.75
C ASP A 84 -31.04 -14.20 -10.85
N VAL A 85 -29.73 -14.32 -10.62
CA VAL A 85 -28.71 -14.04 -11.62
C VAL A 85 -28.89 -14.93 -12.83
N LYS A 86 -29.01 -16.27 -12.66
CA LYS A 86 -29.23 -17.21 -13.74
C LYS A 86 -30.51 -16.88 -14.53
N ASN A 87 -31.61 -16.55 -13.84
CA ASN A 87 -32.86 -16.17 -14.50
C ASN A 87 -32.70 -14.89 -15.35
N LYS A 88 -32.01 -13.87 -14.85
CA LYS A 88 -31.73 -12.64 -15.60
C LYS A 88 -30.88 -12.93 -16.84
N LEU A 89 -29.77 -13.64 -16.68
CA LEU A 89 -28.89 -14.00 -17.79
C LEU A 89 -29.62 -14.83 -18.85
N SER A 90 -30.44 -15.80 -18.46
CA SER A 90 -31.25 -16.61 -19.38
C SER A 90 -32.32 -15.78 -20.13
N SER A 91 -32.74 -14.66 -19.54
CA SER A 91 -33.66 -13.71 -20.20
C SER A 91 -32.95 -12.62 -21.05
N GLY A 92 -31.65 -12.74 -21.24
CA GLY A 92 -30.85 -11.77 -22.01
C GLY A 92 -30.58 -10.46 -21.27
N LYS A 93 -30.82 -10.40 -19.95
CA LYS A 93 -30.57 -9.21 -19.13
C LYS A 93 -29.24 -9.35 -18.41
N THR A 94 -28.43 -8.29 -18.42
CA THR A 94 -27.18 -8.24 -17.67
C THR A 94 -27.45 -7.75 -16.25
N PRO A 95 -27.21 -8.56 -15.20
CA PRO A 95 -27.35 -8.13 -13.81
C PRO A 95 -26.26 -7.12 -13.45
N ASN A 96 -26.52 -6.31 -12.41
CA ASN A 96 -25.47 -5.43 -11.85
C ASN A 96 -24.36 -6.28 -11.22
N THR A 97 -23.11 -5.88 -11.41
CA THR A 97 -21.96 -6.53 -10.77
C THR A 97 -21.84 -6.10 -9.30
N VAL A 98 -21.21 -6.96 -8.50
CA VAL A 98 -20.89 -6.68 -7.09
C VAL A 98 -20.00 -5.46 -6.95
N ASP A 99 -20.22 -4.73 -5.87
CA ASP A 99 -19.25 -3.72 -5.39
C ASP A 99 -18.14 -4.37 -4.57
N PHE A 100 -17.30 -3.54 -3.95
CA PHE A 100 -16.14 -4.04 -3.23
C PHE A 100 -16.52 -4.86 -1.99
N ASP A 101 -17.47 -4.38 -1.18
CA ASP A 101 -17.87 -5.04 0.07
C ASP A 101 -18.58 -6.37 -0.22
N GLU A 102 -19.47 -6.39 -1.21
CA GLU A 102 -20.12 -7.62 -1.68
C GLU A 102 -19.11 -8.61 -2.29
N ALA A 103 -18.05 -8.13 -2.94
CA ALA A 103 -17.00 -8.99 -3.46
C ALA A 103 -16.23 -9.68 -2.32
N LEU A 104 -15.89 -8.96 -1.26
CA LEU A 104 -15.22 -9.52 -0.07
C LEU A 104 -16.09 -10.60 0.60
N GLU A 105 -17.37 -10.31 0.86
CA GLU A 105 -18.30 -11.28 1.45
C GLU A 105 -18.41 -12.56 0.60
N LYS A 106 -18.47 -12.40 -0.71
CA LYS A 106 -18.57 -13.55 -1.63
C LYS A 106 -17.27 -14.33 -1.78
N LEU A 107 -16.12 -13.69 -1.61
CA LEU A 107 -14.82 -14.38 -1.56
C LEU A 107 -14.72 -15.28 -0.32
N GLU A 108 -15.20 -14.83 0.82
CA GLU A 108 -15.25 -15.61 2.05
C GLU A 108 -16.18 -16.83 1.93
N ILE A 109 -17.40 -16.63 1.41
CA ILE A 109 -18.42 -17.68 1.33
C ILE A 109 -18.10 -18.69 0.23
N GLY A 110 -17.73 -18.25 -0.96
CA GLY A 110 -17.49 -19.09 -2.14
C GLY A 110 -16.07 -19.66 -2.15
N PRO A 111 -15.08 -18.92 -2.59
CA PRO A 111 -13.68 -19.38 -2.65
C PRO A 111 -13.06 -19.71 -1.28
N LYS A 112 -13.70 -19.30 -0.17
CA LYS A 112 -13.18 -19.41 1.20
C LYS A 112 -11.85 -18.67 1.38
N PHE A 113 -11.75 -17.53 0.76
CA PHE A 113 -10.60 -16.66 0.85
C PHE A 113 -10.93 -15.40 1.68
N THR A 114 -10.04 -15.05 2.59
CA THR A 114 -10.11 -13.83 3.41
C THR A 114 -8.75 -13.16 3.44
N PHE A 115 -8.75 -11.83 3.36
CA PHE A 115 -7.55 -11.04 3.64
C PHE A 115 -7.27 -11.02 5.14
N SER A 116 -6.01 -10.87 5.54
CA SER A 116 -5.64 -10.57 6.93
C SER A 116 -6.24 -9.23 7.36
N GLU A 117 -6.31 -9.00 8.68
CA GLU A 117 -6.82 -7.72 9.22
C GLU A 117 -6.01 -6.52 8.71
N GLU A 118 -4.68 -6.68 8.59
CA GLU A 118 -3.77 -5.66 8.07
C GLU A 118 -4.00 -5.37 6.59
N GLU A 119 -4.14 -6.43 5.79
CA GLU A 119 -4.46 -6.30 4.37
C GLU A 119 -5.81 -5.61 4.18
N LEU A 120 -6.84 -5.99 4.95
CA LEU A 120 -8.15 -5.33 4.91
C LEU A 120 -8.06 -3.86 5.32
N LYS A 121 -7.29 -3.53 6.36
CA LYS A 121 -7.05 -2.14 6.75
C LYS A 121 -6.41 -1.34 5.62
N LEU A 122 -5.34 -1.87 5.02
CA LEU A 122 -4.68 -1.24 3.87
C LEU A 122 -5.64 -0.99 2.71
N ILE A 123 -6.43 -2.00 2.35
CA ILE A 123 -7.41 -1.88 1.26
C ILE A 123 -8.46 -0.81 1.60
N ARG A 124 -8.94 -0.77 2.85
CA ARG A 124 -9.90 0.25 3.32
C ARG A 124 -9.30 1.66 3.29
N ASP A 125 -8.03 1.81 3.65
CA ASP A 125 -7.34 3.09 3.58
C ASP A 125 -7.28 3.61 2.13
N ILE A 126 -6.92 2.75 1.17
CA ILE A 126 -6.95 3.10 -0.27
C ILE A 126 -8.38 3.41 -0.75
N GLN A 127 -9.37 2.61 -0.34
CA GLN A 127 -10.78 2.86 -0.66
C GLN A 127 -11.25 4.23 -0.14
N ASN A 128 -10.88 4.59 1.09
CA ASN A 128 -11.23 5.88 1.68
C ASN A 128 -10.57 7.03 0.92
N VAL A 129 -9.30 6.90 0.56
CA VAL A 129 -8.60 7.88 -0.29
C VAL A 129 -9.31 8.01 -1.64
N ARG A 130 -9.62 6.90 -2.30
CA ARG A 130 -10.35 6.86 -3.57
C ARG A 130 -11.70 7.58 -3.45
N ASN A 131 -12.51 7.26 -2.43
CA ASN A 131 -13.81 7.89 -2.20
C ASN A 131 -13.69 9.40 -1.93
N THR A 132 -12.64 9.80 -1.20
CA THR A 132 -12.37 11.20 -0.93
C THR A 132 -12.01 11.94 -2.22
N PHE A 133 -11.24 11.34 -3.12
CA PHE A 133 -10.91 11.92 -4.43
C PHE A 133 -12.13 12.10 -5.33
N GLU A 134 -13.16 11.26 -5.20
CA GLU A 134 -14.38 11.39 -6.00
C GLU A 134 -15.33 12.48 -5.49
N HIS A 135 -15.40 12.70 -4.17
CA HIS A 135 -16.52 13.41 -3.57
C HIS A 135 -16.15 14.69 -2.80
N TYR A 136 -14.88 14.89 -2.40
CA TYR A 136 -14.53 15.96 -1.45
C TYR A 136 -13.27 16.75 -1.84
N LYS A 137 -13.12 17.93 -1.19
CA LYS A 137 -11.86 18.66 -1.18
C LYS A 137 -10.86 17.92 -0.29
N ILE A 138 -9.72 17.56 -0.87
CA ILE A 138 -8.72 16.71 -0.25
C ILE A 138 -7.56 17.49 0.34
N SER A 139 -7.15 17.06 1.54
CA SER A 139 -5.79 17.23 2.03
C SER A 139 -5.24 15.85 2.37
N VAL A 140 -4.29 15.34 1.60
CA VAL A 140 -3.68 14.02 1.80
C VAL A 140 -2.20 14.20 2.08
N ASN A 141 -1.69 13.48 3.08
CA ASN A 141 -0.24 13.40 3.28
C ASN A 141 0.35 12.54 2.14
N LYS A 142 1.14 13.18 1.28
CA LYS A 142 1.74 12.54 0.11
C LYS A 142 2.58 11.31 0.48
N TYR A 143 3.38 11.39 1.55
CA TYR A 143 4.24 10.27 1.99
C TYR A 143 3.43 9.08 2.48
N GLN A 144 2.37 9.33 3.29
CA GLN A 144 1.49 8.27 3.74
C GLN A 144 0.76 7.61 2.56
N LEU A 145 0.30 8.41 1.60
CA LEU A 145 -0.34 7.90 0.40
C LEU A 145 0.61 7.02 -0.39
N TRP A 146 1.87 7.44 -0.58
CA TRP A 146 2.89 6.65 -1.26
C TRP A 146 3.20 5.34 -0.56
N THR A 147 3.35 5.36 0.77
CA THR A 147 3.55 4.14 1.56
C THR A 147 2.39 3.17 1.35
N ASN A 148 1.15 3.66 1.42
CA ASN A 148 -0.03 2.83 1.21
C ASN A 148 -0.11 2.30 -0.23
N ILE A 149 0.23 3.10 -1.23
CA ILE A 149 0.26 2.68 -2.63
C ILE A 149 1.29 1.58 -2.86
N SER A 150 2.54 1.75 -2.35
CA SER A 150 3.58 0.72 -2.47
C SER A 150 3.12 -0.60 -1.83
N LYS A 151 2.63 -0.57 -0.59
CA LYS A 151 2.09 -1.76 0.09
C LYS A 151 0.91 -2.38 -0.68
N PHE A 152 0.04 -1.56 -1.26
CA PHE A 152 -1.10 -2.03 -2.03
C PHE A 152 -0.70 -2.71 -3.34
N LEU A 153 0.34 -2.22 -4.01
CA LEU A 153 0.90 -2.87 -5.20
C LEU A 153 1.49 -4.25 -4.87
N HIS A 154 2.19 -4.38 -3.75
CA HIS A 154 2.66 -5.68 -3.28
C HIS A 154 1.51 -6.63 -2.92
N LEU A 155 0.43 -6.11 -2.35
CA LEU A 155 -0.77 -6.92 -2.09
C LEU A 155 -1.41 -7.40 -3.39
N ILE A 156 -1.47 -6.55 -4.42
CA ILE A 156 -1.96 -6.91 -5.76
C ILE A 156 -1.09 -8.01 -6.36
N ASP A 157 0.23 -7.86 -6.34
CA ASP A 157 1.18 -8.85 -6.85
C ASP A 157 1.02 -10.20 -6.14
N LYS A 158 0.98 -10.20 -4.82
CA LYS A 158 0.70 -11.39 -4.01
C LYS A 158 -0.63 -12.04 -4.39
N PHE A 159 -1.70 -11.27 -4.57
CA PHE A 159 -3.01 -11.78 -4.93
C PHE A 159 -3.03 -12.42 -6.32
N LEU A 160 -2.30 -11.84 -7.29
CA LEU A 160 -2.15 -12.41 -8.62
C LEU A 160 -1.47 -13.78 -8.57
N VAL A 161 -0.39 -13.90 -7.81
CA VAL A 161 0.38 -15.15 -7.70
C VAL A 161 -0.37 -16.20 -6.88
N ASP A 162 -0.79 -15.85 -5.66
CA ASP A 162 -1.31 -16.82 -4.69
C ASP A 162 -2.75 -17.24 -5.01
N GLU A 163 -3.60 -16.29 -5.37
CA GLU A 163 -5.04 -16.53 -5.54
C GLU A 163 -5.48 -16.73 -6.99
N LEU A 164 -4.88 -15.97 -7.92
CA LEU A 164 -5.19 -16.13 -9.33
C LEU A 164 -4.22 -17.09 -10.04
N GLN A 165 -3.17 -17.54 -9.34
CA GLN A 165 -2.18 -18.48 -9.89
C GLN A 165 -1.64 -18.04 -11.27
N ILE A 166 -1.42 -16.74 -11.41
CA ILE A 166 -0.85 -16.18 -12.62
C ILE A 166 0.63 -16.48 -12.64
N ASN A 167 1.06 -17.21 -13.65
CA ASN A 167 2.49 -17.37 -13.91
C ASN A 167 3.01 -16.09 -14.56
N ILE A 168 3.80 -15.35 -13.80
CA ILE A 168 4.30 -14.04 -14.19
C ILE A 168 5.15 -14.10 -15.46
N GLU A 169 5.90 -15.18 -15.64
CA GLU A 169 6.75 -15.37 -16.82
C GLU A 169 5.94 -15.62 -18.10
N GLU A 170 4.68 -16.01 -17.97
CA GLU A 170 3.80 -16.36 -19.11
C GLU A 170 2.88 -15.21 -19.53
N SER A 171 2.73 -14.15 -18.71
CA SER A 171 1.91 -12.97 -18.99
C SER A 171 2.78 -11.72 -19.12
N PRO A 172 2.87 -11.12 -20.33
CA PRO A 172 3.62 -9.88 -20.54
C PRO A 172 3.17 -8.75 -19.60
N GLU A 173 1.86 -8.63 -19.33
CA GLU A 173 1.29 -7.61 -18.46
C GLU A 173 1.70 -7.83 -17.00
N SER A 174 1.78 -9.07 -16.56
CA SER A 174 2.23 -9.41 -15.20
C SER A 174 3.72 -9.16 -15.02
N LEU A 175 4.53 -9.43 -16.04
CA LEU A 175 5.97 -9.12 -16.05
C LEU A 175 6.19 -7.60 -15.99
N GLU A 176 5.48 -6.84 -16.83
CA GLU A 176 5.52 -5.38 -16.82
C GLU A 176 5.10 -4.82 -15.44
N LEU A 177 4.07 -5.37 -14.82
CA LEU A 177 3.62 -4.98 -13.49
C LEU A 177 4.73 -5.18 -12.45
N GLN A 178 5.39 -6.33 -12.43
CA GLN A 178 6.49 -6.58 -11.51
C GLN A 178 7.68 -5.65 -11.72
N GLU A 179 8.08 -5.42 -12.95
CA GLU A 179 9.16 -4.47 -13.27
C GLU A 179 8.82 -3.06 -12.75
N LYS A 180 7.56 -2.63 -12.94
CA LYS A 180 7.08 -1.34 -12.43
C LYS A 180 7.05 -1.30 -10.91
N ILE A 181 6.61 -2.35 -10.22
CA ILE A 181 6.64 -2.44 -8.76
C ILE A 181 8.08 -2.34 -8.22
N HIS A 182 9.02 -3.08 -8.79
CA HIS A 182 10.44 -3.00 -8.41
C HIS A 182 11.02 -1.60 -8.62
N LYS A 183 10.66 -0.93 -9.70
CA LYS A 183 11.07 0.43 -9.98
C LYS A 183 10.53 1.41 -8.95
N ILE A 184 9.25 1.29 -8.62
CA ILE A 184 8.57 2.08 -7.58
C ILE A 184 9.29 1.94 -6.24
N ASP A 185 9.55 0.72 -5.80
CA ASP A 185 10.27 0.46 -4.55
C ASP A 185 11.66 1.07 -4.52
N SER A 186 12.38 0.98 -5.64
CA SER A 186 13.71 1.55 -5.73
C SER A 186 13.70 3.08 -5.59
N VAL A 187 12.69 3.73 -6.18
CA VAL A 187 12.48 5.18 -6.09
C VAL A 187 12.04 5.56 -4.68
N TRP A 188 11.08 4.83 -4.11
CA TRP A 188 10.58 5.07 -2.78
C TRP A 188 11.68 4.97 -1.71
N ARG A 189 12.51 3.93 -1.75
CA ARG A 189 13.65 3.78 -0.84
C ARG A 189 14.63 4.95 -0.93
N ARG A 190 14.85 5.50 -2.13
CA ARG A 190 15.72 6.68 -2.32
C ARG A 190 15.09 7.94 -1.75
N VAL A 191 13.82 8.20 -2.05
CA VAL A 191 13.07 9.34 -1.53
C VAL A 191 13.06 9.32 0.00
N GLU A 192 12.80 8.18 0.60
CA GLU A 192 12.77 8.01 2.05
C GLU A 192 14.15 8.25 2.67
N LYS A 193 15.21 7.74 2.06
CA LYS A 193 16.59 8.01 2.49
C LYS A 193 16.95 9.50 2.45
N GLU A 194 16.55 10.22 1.40
CA GLU A 194 16.80 11.67 1.31
C GLU A 194 15.96 12.46 2.31
N ARG A 195 14.70 12.08 2.54
CA ARG A 195 13.84 12.67 3.56
C ARG A 195 14.48 12.58 4.95
N ARG A 196 15.04 11.41 5.28
CA ARG A 196 15.75 11.18 6.55
C ARG A 196 16.98 12.04 6.70
N LYS A 197 17.83 12.09 5.69
CA LYS A 197 19.00 12.96 5.72
C LYS A 197 18.63 14.42 5.98
N LYS A 198 17.55 14.91 5.32
CA LYS A 198 17.06 16.27 5.52
C LYS A 198 16.52 16.49 6.94
N LEU A 199 15.84 15.49 7.50
CA LEU A 199 15.33 15.55 8.86
C LEU A 199 16.48 15.54 9.87
N ASP A 200 17.45 14.63 9.71
CA ASP A 200 18.65 14.58 10.56
C ASP A 200 19.44 15.88 10.51
N GLN A 201 19.56 16.48 9.33
CA GLN A 201 20.24 17.77 9.21
C GLN A 201 19.46 18.88 9.94
N LYS A 202 18.13 18.95 9.78
CA LYS A 202 17.29 19.92 10.52
C LYS A 202 17.41 19.76 12.03
N ILE A 203 17.46 18.51 12.52
CA ILE A 203 17.66 18.22 13.95
C ILE A 203 19.01 18.74 14.41
N LYS A 204 20.09 18.45 13.67
CA LYS A 204 21.44 18.94 13.96
C LYS A 204 21.53 20.47 13.96
N ASP A 205 20.92 21.10 12.96
CA ASP A 205 20.90 22.56 12.83
C ASP A 205 20.18 23.21 14.00
N LYS A 206 19.00 22.71 14.40
CA LYS A 206 18.25 23.20 15.56
C LYS A 206 19.02 23.00 16.89
N ILE A 207 19.68 21.85 17.07
CA ILE A 207 20.51 21.60 18.26
C ILE A 207 21.66 22.60 18.34
N ASN A 208 22.34 22.84 17.22
CA ASN A 208 23.47 23.76 17.17
C ASN A 208 23.04 25.23 17.37
N GLU A 209 21.91 25.63 16.83
CA GLU A 209 21.38 26.99 16.91
C GLU A 209 20.96 27.35 18.33
N PHE A 210 20.31 26.45 19.04
CA PHE A 210 19.68 26.79 20.34
C PHE A 210 20.39 26.24 21.57
N LYS A 211 21.46 25.43 21.43
CA LYS A 211 22.10 24.70 22.54
C LYS A 211 21.07 23.95 23.43
N VAL A 212 20.00 23.52 22.85
CA VAL A 212 18.87 22.87 23.51
C VAL A 212 19.11 21.38 23.55
N SER A 213 18.56 20.67 24.55
CA SER A 213 18.62 19.22 24.58
C SER A 213 17.93 18.62 23.35
N ARG A 214 18.49 17.54 22.82
CA ARG A 214 17.95 16.84 21.67
C ARG A 214 16.48 16.46 21.86
N ASP A 215 16.10 16.08 23.08
CA ASP A 215 14.73 15.68 23.43
C ASP A 215 13.73 16.81 23.18
N ARG A 216 14.10 18.06 23.50
CA ARG A 216 13.23 19.22 23.28
C ARG A 216 13.06 19.50 21.77
N VAL A 217 14.14 19.40 21.00
CA VAL A 217 14.08 19.59 19.55
C VAL A 217 13.22 18.51 18.90
N ILE A 218 13.33 17.27 19.37
CA ILE A 218 12.51 16.17 18.90
C ILE A 218 11.04 16.42 19.24
N GLN A 219 10.71 16.81 20.47
CA GLN A 219 9.34 17.17 20.86
C GLN A 219 8.75 18.30 20.00
N GLU A 220 9.52 19.35 19.70
CA GLU A 220 9.06 20.45 18.84
C GLU A 220 8.83 20.01 17.40
N LEU A 221 9.74 19.20 16.85
CA LEU A 221 9.58 18.62 15.51
C LEU A 221 8.46 17.58 15.45
N GLU A 222 8.24 16.84 16.52
CA GLU A 222 7.14 15.92 16.69
C GLU A 222 5.79 16.64 16.72
N GLN A 223 5.69 17.77 17.39
CA GLN A 223 4.48 18.59 17.36
C GLN A 223 4.18 19.11 15.95
N GLU A 224 5.18 19.64 15.22
CA GLU A 224 4.99 20.03 13.82
C GLU A 224 4.55 18.87 12.92
N TYR A 225 5.06 17.68 13.19
CA TYR A 225 4.78 16.45 12.41
C TYR A 225 3.50 15.75 12.86
N TYR A 226 3.18 15.79 14.16
CA TYR A 226 2.01 15.19 14.79
C TYR A 226 0.71 15.83 14.32
N TYR A 227 0.66 17.15 14.23
CA TYR A 227 -0.50 17.84 13.66
C TYR A 227 -0.78 17.46 12.20
N SER A 228 0.18 16.84 11.54
CA SER A 228 0.01 16.34 10.17
C SER A 228 -0.39 14.87 10.05
N LYS A 229 -0.25 14.01 11.08
CA LYS A 229 -0.38 12.55 10.91
C LYS A 229 -1.21 11.78 11.94
N GLY A 230 -1.53 12.30 13.11
CA GLY A 230 -2.34 11.59 14.13
C GLY A 230 -1.75 10.24 14.56
N ALA A 231 -0.44 10.09 14.64
CA ALA A 231 0.25 8.85 14.96
C ALA A 231 0.69 8.81 16.42
N ASP A 232 0.45 7.69 17.10
CA ASP A 232 1.01 7.39 18.42
C ASP A 232 2.51 7.06 18.27
N PHE A 233 3.32 7.66 19.16
CA PHE A 233 4.75 7.36 19.26
C PHE A 233 5.00 6.39 20.40
N SER A 234 5.83 5.39 20.15
CA SER A 234 6.35 4.53 21.21
C SER A 234 7.87 4.63 21.31
N PHE A 235 8.39 4.41 22.51
CA PHE A 235 9.82 4.31 22.73
C PHE A 235 10.19 2.82 22.91
N THR A 236 11.35 2.45 22.38
CA THR A 236 11.90 1.12 22.58
C THR A 236 13.41 1.19 22.79
N ASN A 237 14.01 0.08 23.21
CA ASN A 237 15.46 0.01 23.45
C ASN A 237 16.23 0.13 22.13
N CYS A 238 17.19 1.04 22.09
CA CYS A 238 18.12 1.16 20.98
C CYS A 238 19.13 0.01 21.02
N PRO A 239 19.31 -0.78 19.94
CA PRO A 239 20.27 -1.89 19.89
C PRO A 239 21.73 -1.48 20.10
N ASP A 240 22.09 -0.23 19.79
CA ASP A 240 23.47 0.24 19.85
C ASP A 240 23.84 0.79 21.23
N CYS A 241 22.95 1.51 21.89
CA CYS A 241 23.25 2.10 23.19
C CYS A 241 22.49 1.46 24.36
N TYR A 242 21.59 0.54 24.10
CA TYR A 242 20.80 -0.20 25.10
C TYR A 242 19.91 0.65 26.02
N HIS A 243 19.64 1.92 25.63
CA HIS A 243 18.74 2.80 26.37
C HIS A 243 17.37 2.85 25.65
N GLU A 244 16.32 3.08 26.41
CA GLU A 244 14.96 3.29 25.89
C GLU A 244 14.86 4.70 25.24
N THR A 245 15.53 4.85 24.12
CA THR A 245 15.73 6.12 23.42
C THR A 245 15.44 6.03 21.93
N LEU A 246 15.04 4.87 21.42
CA LEU A 246 14.67 4.69 20.02
C LEU A 246 13.20 5.07 19.84
N ILE A 247 12.95 6.15 19.12
CA ILE A 247 11.58 6.59 18.78
C ILE A 247 11.10 5.79 17.56
N THR A 248 9.98 5.10 17.76
CA THR A 248 9.28 4.38 16.70
C THR A 248 8.16 5.26 16.17
N ARG A 249 8.08 5.47 14.86
CA ARG A 249 7.15 6.41 14.22
C ARG A 249 6.01 5.75 13.44
N GLY A 250 5.64 4.53 13.77
CA GLY A 250 4.63 3.78 12.98
C GLY A 250 5.07 3.48 11.53
N GLU A 251 6.33 3.81 11.19
CA GLU A 251 7.01 3.43 9.95
C GLU A 251 8.11 2.44 10.36
N PHE A 252 8.49 1.51 9.51
CA PHE A 252 9.46 0.44 9.79
C PHE A 252 10.87 0.95 10.08
N GLU A 253 11.01 2.07 10.76
CA GLU A 253 12.28 2.61 11.23
C GLU A 253 12.16 3.48 12.47
N GLY A 254 13.19 3.39 13.31
CA GLY A 254 13.38 4.18 14.50
C GLY A 254 14.68 4.99 14.48
N ILE A 255 14.70 6.08 15.21
CA ILE A 255 15.89 6.93 15.40
C ILE A 255 16.18 7.01 16.89
N CYS A 256 17.40 6.66 17.26
CA CYS A 256 17.86 6.80 18.64
C CYS A 256 17.99 8.27 19.01
N THR A 257 17.32 8.67 20.09
CA THR A 257 17.35 10.05 20.61
C THR A 257 18.52 10.32 21.56
N ASN A 258 19.31 9.29 21.93
CA ASN A 258 20.52 9.47 22.72
C ASN A 258 21.55 10.28 21.91
N PRO A 259 21.99 11.48 22.40
CA PRO A 259 22.91 12.36 21.67
C PRO A 259 24.25 11.73 21.31
N GLU A 260 24.70 10.75 22.13
CA GLU A 260 25.97 10.05 21.92
C GLU A 260 25.84 8.88 20.94
N CYS A 261 24.62 8.42 20.68
CA CYS A 261 24.34 7.29 19.79
C CYS A 261 23.80 7.76 18.43
N GLY A 262 22.61 8.29 18.40
CA GLY A 262 22.00 8.86 17.19
C GLY A 262 21.77 7.90 16.04
N SER A 263 21.87 6.58 16.25
CA SER A 263 21.76 5.57 15.22
C SER A 263 20.31 5.39 14.74
N GLY A 264 20.15 5.11 13.45
CA GLY A 264 18.87 4.71 12.85
C GLY A 264 18.79 3.18 12.74
N HIS A 265 17.64 2.62 13.09
CA HIS A 265 17.39 1.19 13.05
C HIS A 265 16.16 0.88 12.22
N PRO A 266 16.19 -0.16 11.37
CA PRO A 266 14.98 -0.71 10.79
C PRO A 266 14.09 -1.27 11.90
N LEU A 267 12.78 -1.20 11.70
CA LEU A 267 11.79 -1.72 12.63
C LEU A 267 10.96 -2.80 11.97
N THR A 268 10.51 -3.76 12.78
CA THR A 268 9.54 -4.78 12.40
C THR A 268 8.45 -4.86 13.45
N GLU A 269 7.31 -5.41 13.11
CA GLU A 269 6.23 -5.63 14.07
C GLU A 269 6.50 -6.87 14.91
N CYS A 270 6.28 -6.75 16.21
CA CYS A 270 6.34 -7.89 17.12
C CYS A 270 5.27 -8.91 16.77
N LEU A 271 5.62 -10.15 16.56
CA LEU A 271 4.70 -11.24 16.20
C LEU A 271 3.56 -11.47 17.20
N ARG A 272 3.69 -10.98 18.43
CA ARG A 272 2.70 -11.22 19.49
C ARG A 272 1.83 -10.00 19.78
N CYS A 273 2.43 -8.83 19.99
CA CYS A 273 1.70 -7.63 20.42
C CYS A 273 1.51 -6.60 19.31
N GLY A 274 2.16 -6.78 18.16
CA GLY A 274 2.09 -5.83 17.04
C GLY A 274 2.90 -4.54 17.25
N GLU A 275 3.55 -4.37 18.41
CA GLU A 275 4.40 -3.18 18.64
C GLU A 275 5.66 -3.23 17.79
N LEU A 276 6.11 -2.04 17.37
CA LEU A 276 7.32 -1.91 16.57
C LEU A 276 8.56 -2.19 17.44
N THR A 277 9.44 -3.05 16.96
CA THR A 277 10.70 -3.43 17.61
C THR A 277 11.85 -3.36 16.59
N PRO A 278 13.10 -3.08 17.04
CA PRO A 278 14.24 -3.08 16.12
C PRO A 278 14.40 -4.42 15.40
N GLY A 279 14.46 -4.36 14.08
CA GLY A 279 14.60 -5.52 13.19
C GLY A 279 14.27 -5.18 11.76
N TYR A 280 14.67 -6.00 10.81
CA TYR A 280 14.30 -5.81 9.42
C TYR A 280 12.84 -6.24 9.17
N PRO A 281 12.10 -5.61 8.24
CA PRO A 281 10.69 -5.92 7.98
C PRO A 281 10.40 -7.39 7.64
N TRP A 282 11.40 -8.13 7.18
CA TRP A 282 11.30 -9.57 6.88
C TRP A 282 11.68 -10.48 8.05
N GLU A 283 12.16 -9.92 9.17
CA GLU A 283 12.48 -10.69 10.38
C GLU A 283 11.20 -10.94 11.16
N GLN A 284 10.90 -12.21 11.38
CA GLN A 284 9.86 -12.63 12.31
C GLN A 284 10.43 -12.58 13.74
N LYS A 285 10.11 -11.54 14.49
CA LYS A 285 10.75 -11.26 15.78
C LYS A 285 9.71 -10.92 16.85
N PHE A 286 10.03 -11.25 18.09
CA PHE A 286 9.32 -10.75 19.26
C PHE A 286 10.04 -9.51 19.81
N CYS A 287 9.29 -8.54 20.35
CA CYS A 287 9.89 -7.46 21.14
C CYS A 287 10.47 -8.02 22.44
N ASP A 288 11.37 -7.27 23.09
CA ASP A 288 12.05 -7.70 24.31
C ASP A 288 11.05 -8.15 25.38
N TYR A 289 9.96 -7.39 25.60
CA TYR A 289 8.93 -7.75 26.56
C TYR A 289 8.21 -9.06 26.24
N CYS A 290 7.90 -9.32 24.99
CA CYS A 290 7.24 -10.55 24.56
C CYS A 290 8.20 -11.75 24.56
N SER A 291 9.48 -11.55 24.29
CA SER A 291 10.54 -12.56 24.40
C SER A 291 10.72 -13.00 25.85
N ASP A 292 10.91 -12.05 26.76
CA ASP A 292 11.05 -12.33 28.20
C ASP A 292 9.84 -13.08 28.77
N TRP A 293 8.65 -12.78 28.30
CA TRP A 293 7.44 -13.49 28.72
C TRP A 293 7.39 -14.93 28.22
N ILE A 294 7.88 -15.20 27.00
CA ILE A 294 7.95 -16.56 26.43
C ILE A 294 8.98 -17.39 27.20
N ASP A 295 10.12 -16.82 27.54
CA ASP A 295 11.21 -17.49 28.25
C ASP A 295 10.87 -17.83 29.72
N GLN A 296 9.80 -17.23 30.27
CA GLN A 296 9.29 -17.48 31.62
C GLN A 296 8.21 -18.57 31.70
N GLN A 297 7.77 -19.13 30.57
CA GLN A 297 6.80 -20.23 30.51
C GLN A 297 7.44 -21.59 30.24
#